data_d2b334578a85547b9f44ebfdbeb1e27c
#
_entry.id   d2b334578a85547b9f44ebfdbeb1e27c
#
_cell.length_a   1.000
_cell.length_b   1.000
_cell.length_c   1.000
_cell.angle_alpha   90.00
_cell.angle_beta   90.00
_cell.angle_gamma   90.00
#
_symmetry.space_group_name_H-M   'P 1'
#
loop_
_entity.id
_entity.type
_entity.pdbx_description
1 polymer ?
#
loop_
_entity_poly.entity_id
_entity_poly.type
_entity_poly.pdbx_seq_one_letter_code
_entity_poly.pdbx_strand_id
1 'polypeptide(L)'
;MTLAIAKKMTFEDFLNYDDGTDTLYELENGELIPMSSESDINQRIAMFLVAYFLMRGIPSYRIRMKAEVAVNSGQVGVRVPDLVVYSEELAIAMSGATRSLVFMDMPPPLLVVEVVSPNQASRDYRYKRSEYAARGIAEYWIVDPIAQKVTVFEWVEGFYEEKTYVGDQAIASPIFAKVLFANLELTAAEILQIPKN
;
A
#
# COMPACT_ATOMS: atom_id res chain seq x y z
N MET A 1 -11.62 -18.99 -36.70
CA MET A 1 -12.21 -18.57 -35.40
C MET A 1 -11.44 -17.34 -34.92
N THR A 2 -12.02 -16.16 -35.04
CA THR A 2 -11.43 -14.93 -34.50
C THR A 2 -11.68 -14.95 -32.99
N LEU A 3 -10.64 -15.13 -32.22
CA LEU A 3 -10.73 -14.95 -30.75
C LEU A 3 -11.11 -13.49 -30.53
N ALA A 4 -12.31 -13.23 -30.00
CA ALA A 4 -12.69 -11.91 -29.52
C ALA A 4 -11.76 -11.57 -28.36
N ILE A 5 -10.82 -10.65 -28.58
CA ILE A 5 -10.01 -10.08 -27.51
C ILE A 5 -11.01 -9.32 -26.63
N ALA A 6 -11.22 -9.79 -25.40
CA ALA A 6 -12.06 -9.07 -24.45
C ALA A 6 -11.53 -7.62 -24.33
N LYS A 7 -12.40 -6.64 -24.52
CA LYS A 7 -12.03 -5.22 -24.40
C LYS A 7 -11.52 -4.98 -22.97
N LYS A 8 -10.28 -4.56 -22.85
CA LYS A 8 -9.72 -4.19 -21.56
C LYS A 8 -10.41 -2.93 -21.04
N MET A 9 -10.67 -2.90 -19.75
CA MET A 9 -11.24 -1.75 -19.07
C MET A 9 -10.22 -0.60 -19.03
N THR A 10 -10.67 0.60 -19.37
CA THR A 10 -9.88 1.81 -19.21
C THR A 10 -9.97 2.31 -17.77
N PHE A 11 -9.11 3.26 -17.38
CA PHE A 11 -9.22 3.93 -16.10
C PHE A 11 -10.55 4.69 -15.95
N GLU A 12 -11.05 5.30 -17.03
CA GLU A 12 -12.34 5.99 -17.03
C GLU A 12 -13.51 4.99 -16.86
N ASP A 13 -13.44 3.83 -17.51
CA ASP A 13 -14.42 2.75 -17.30
C ASP A 13 -14.42 2.30 -15.82
N PHE A 14 -13.24 2.21 -15.19
CA PHE A 14 -13.09 1.86 -13.77
C PHE A 14 -13.71 2.92 -12.84
N LEU A 15 -13.50 4.21 -13.13
CA LEU A 15 -14.06 5.29 -12.32
C LEU A 15 -15.59 5.28 -12.29
N ASN A 16 -16.21 4.82 -13.38
CA ASN A 16 -17.65 4.75 -13.56
C ASN A 16 -18.23 3.34 -13.29
N TYR A 17 -17.36 2.39 -12.90
CA TYR A 17 -17.80 1.02 -12.65
C TYR A 17 -18.57 0.93 -11.34
N ASP A 18 -19.76 0.34 -11.40
CA ASP A 18 -20.62 0.02 -10.28
C ASP A 18 -21.35 -1.29 -10.60
N ASP A 19 -21.14 -2.30 -9.78
CA ASP A 19 -21.83 -3.59 -9.87
C ASP A 19 -22.96 -3.72 -8.85
N GLY A 20 -23.27 -2.63 -8.12
CA GLY A 20 -24.29 -2.60 -7.08
C GLY A 20 -23.89 -3.29 -5.78
N THR A 21 -22.60 -3.57 -5.59
CA THR A 21 -22.03 -4.15 -4.37
C THR A 21 -21.01 -3.21 -3.71
N ASP A 22 -20.65 -3.48 -2.45
CA ASP A 22 -19.59 -2.77 -1.74
C ASP A 22 -18.19 -3.42 -1.97
N THR A 23 -18.05 -4.26 -2.99
CA THR A 23 -16.79 -4.94 -3.30
C THR A 23 -15.75 -3.95 -3.78
N LEU A 24 -14.58 -3.94 -3.15
CA LEU A 24 -13.43 -3.21 -3.64
C LEU A 24 -12.74 -3.96 -4.77
N TYR A 25 -12.27 -3.23 -5.76
CA TYR A 25 -11.57 -3.78 -6.91
C TYR A 25 -10.22 -3.09 -7.12
N GLU A 26 -9.23 -3.86 -7.53
CA GLU A 26 -8.03 -3.33 -8.18
C GLU A 26 -8.21 -3.35 -9.70
N LEU A 27 -7.62 -2.37 -10.39
CA LEU A 27 -7.50 -2.39 -11.84
C LEU A 27 -6.09 -2.79 -12.23
N GLU A 28 -5.93 -3.98 -12.80
CA GLU A 28 -4.62 -4.52 -13.20
C GLU A 28 -4.60 -4.83 -14.69
N ASN A 29 -3.79 -4.11 -15.49
CA ASN A 29 -3.68 -4.29 -16.94
C ASN A 29 -5.04 -4.28 -17.68
N GLY A 30 -6.00 -3.49 -17.20
CA GLY A 30 -7.35 -3.39 -17.75
C GLY A 30 -8.30 -4.53 -17.32
N GLU A 31 -7.94 -5.28 -16.30
CA GLU A 31 -8.78 -6.30 -15.68
C GLU A 31 -9.19 -5.89 -14.27
N LEU A 32 -10.47 -6.06 -13.94
CA LEU A 32 -10.96 -5.89 -12.58
C LEU A 32 -10.61 -7.11 -11.75
N ILE A 33 -9.88 -6.87 -10.66
CA ILE A 33 -9.52 -7.91 -9.71
C ILE A 33 -10.29 -7.64 -8.42
N PRO A 34 -11.29 -8.46 -8.09
CA PRO A 34 -12.01 -8.29 -6.83
C PRO A 34 -11.09 -8.58 -5.64
N MET A 35 -11.16 -7.73 -4.64
CA MET A 35 -10.43 -7.96 -3.41
C MET A 35 -11.14 -9.05 -2.59
N SER A 36 -10.37 -10.02 -2.14
CA SER A 36 -10.88 -11.04 -1.22
C SER A 36 -11.07 -10.45 0.19
N SER A 37 -11.92 -11.10 0.99
CA SER A 37 -12.02 -10.78 2.41
C SER A 37 -10.65 -10.90 3.09
N GLU A 38 -10.34 -9.95 3.94
CA GLU A 38 -9.11 -9.96 4.71
C GLU A 38 -9.12 -10.99 5.81
N SER A 39 -7.96 -11.59 6.08
CA SER A 39 -7.79 -12.43 7.25
C SER A 39 -7.75 -11.58 8.53
N ASP A 40 -8.14 -12.19 9.66
CA ASP A 40 -8.07 -11.53 10.97
C ASP A 40 -6.66 -11.01 11.29
N ILE A 41 -5.63 -11.81 10.99
CA ILE A 41 -4.24 -11.41 11.22
C ILE A 41 -3.84 -10.17 10.41
N ASN A 42 -4.28 -10.08 9.14
CA ASN A 42 -3.97 -8.93 8.29
C ASN A 42 -4.63 -7.65 8.84
N GLN A 43 -5.92 -7.74 9.23
CA GLN A 43 -6.63 -6.62 9.84
C GLN A 43 -5.96 -6.16 11.15
N ARG A 44 -5.55 -7.10 12.01
CA ARG A 44 -4.86 -6.80 13.28
C ARG A 44 -3.52 -6.10 13.04
N ILE A 45 -2.73 -6.55 12.07
CA ILE A 45 -1.45 -5.93 11.70
C ILE A 45 -1.68 -4.51 11.18
N ALA A 46 -2.62 -4.33 10.25
CA ALA A 46 -2.93 -3.01 9.71
C ALA A 46 -3.40 -2.04 10.81
N MET A 47 -4.30 -2.50 11.69
CA MET A 47 -4.80 -1.69 12.81
C MET A 47 -3.70 -1.37 13.82
N PHE A 48 -2.81 -2.32 14.12
CA PHE A 48 -1.64 -2.10 14.98
C PHE A 48 -0.75 -0.98 14.40
N LEU A 49 -0.46 -1.02 13.11
CA LEU A 49 0.34 0.02 12.45
C LEU A 49 -0.34 1.38 12.47
N VAL A 50 -1.66 1.45 12.26
CA VAL A 50 -2.43 2.70 12.40
C VAL A 50 -2.27 3.28 13.80
N ALA A 51 -2.52 2.47 14.84
CA ALA A 51 -2.40 2.91 16.23
C ALA A 51 -0.97 3.37 16.55
N TYR A 52 0.02 2.61 16.11
CA TYR A 52 1.43 2.94 16.31
C TYR A 52 1.82 4.25 15.65
N PHE A 53 1.42 4.47 14.39
CA PHE A 53 1.72 5.70 13.66
C PHE A 53 1.06 6.94 14.30
N LEU A 54 -0.18 6.80 14.78
CA LEU A 54 -0.86 7.85 15.55
C LEU A 54 -0.09 8.19 16.84
N MET A 55 0.36 7.19 17.60
CA MET A 55 1.15 7.38 18.80
C MET A 55 2.51 8.05 18.52
N ARG A 56 3.08 7.87 17.34
CA ARG A 56 4.31 8.53 16.89
C ARG A 56 4.07 9.93 16.29
N GLY A 57 2.84 10.44 16.38
CA GLY A 57 2.51 11.81 16.01
C GLY A 57 2.12 12.03 14.55
N ILE A 58 1.87 10.96 13.76
CA ILE A 58 1.29 11.12 12.44
C ILE A 58 -0.18 11.52 12.61
N PRO A 59 -0.63 12.67 12.09
CA PRO A 59 -2.02 13.07 12.20
C PRO A 59 -2.97 12.09 11.51
N SER A 60 -4.13 11.82 12.11
CA SER A 60 -5.10 10.85 11.59
C SER A 60 -5.60 11.18 10.17
N TYR A 61 -5.66 12.47 9.81
CA TYR A 61 -6.06 12.89 8.48
C TYR A 61 -5.05 12.52 7.38
N ARG A 62 -3.85 12.08 7.73
CA ARG A 62 -2.83 11.59 6.80
C ARG A 62 -2.79 10.06 6.68
N ILE A 63 -3.51 9.34 7.52
CA ILE A 63 -3.54 7.86 7.50
C ILE A 63 -4.84 7.38 6.84
N ARG A 64 -4.72 6.48 5.91
CA ARG A 64 -5.87 5.84 5.24
C ARG A 64 -5.69 4.34 5.19
N MET A 65 -6.74 3.62 5.48
CA MET A 65 -6.85 2.19 5.20
C MET A 65 -7.64 2.02 3.90
N LYS A 66 -7.20 1.11 3.04
CA LYS A 66 -7.89 0.78 1.79
C LYS A 66 -8.14 1.98 0.86
N ALA A 67 -7.28 2.99 0.90
CA ALA A 67 -7.31 4.04 -0.12
C ALA A 67 -6.88 3.48 -1.46
N GLU A 68 -7.56 3.89 -2.50
CA GLU A 68 -7.17 3.56 -3.87
C GLU A 68 -5.98 4.43 -4.30
N VAL A 69 -5.01 3.83 -4.96
CA VAL A 69 -3.83 4.53 -5.48
C VAL A 69 -3.68 4.21 -6.96
N ALA A 70 -3.80 5.25 -7.79
CA ALA A 70 -3.53 5.11 -9.22
C ALA A 70 -2.03 4.88 -9.45
N VAL A 71 -1.72 3.86 -10.27
CA VAL A 71 -0.37 3.44 -10.64
C VAL A 71 -0.25 3.29 -12.15
N ASN A 72 0.97 3.19 -12.67
CA ASN A 72 1.21 3.00 -14.09
C ASN A 72 2.16 1.83 -14.32
N SER A 73 1.69 0.84 -15.07
CA SER A 73 2.48 -0.32 -15.53
C SER A 73 2.29 -0.56 -17.05
N GLY A 74 2.39 0.54 -17.84
CA GLY A 74 2.10 0.54 -19.28
C GLY A 74 0.71 1.08 -19.62
N GLN A 75 -0.24 0.98 -18.71
CA GLN A 75 -1.51 1.71 -18.68
C GLN A 75 -1.89 2.01 -17.23
N VAL A 76 -2.77 2.97 -17.01
CA VAL A 76 -3.19 3.35 -15.66
C VAL A 76 -3.95 2.19 -15.02
N GLY A 77 -3.46 1.78 -13.87
CA GLY A 77 -4.07 0.79 -12.98
C GLY A 77 -4.46 1.43 -11.65
N VAL A 78 -5.12 0.65 -10.80
CA VAL A 78 -5.48 1.07 -9.44
C VAL A 78 -5.14 -0.06 -8.47
N ARG A 79 -4.44 0.29 -7.41
CA ARG A 79 -4.14 -0.61 -6.28
C ARG A 79 -4.88 -0.14 -5.03
N VAL A 80 -5.20 -1.08 -4.15
CA VAL A 80 -5.90 -0.83 -2.89
C VAL A 80 -5.05 -1.40 -1.74
N PRO A 81 -3.99 -0.69 -1.34
CA PRO A 81 -3.12 -1.15 -0.25
C PRO A 81 -3.83 -1.16 1.10
N ASP A 82 -3.32 -1.97 2.02
CA ASP A 82 -3.88 -2.10 3.37
C ASP A 82 -3.77 -0.81 4.17
N LEU A 83 -2.65 -0.08 4.01
CA LEU A 83 -2.42 1.18 4.71
C LEU A 83 -1.63 2.16 3.84
N VAL A 84 -2.02 3.43 3.88
CA VAL A 84 -1.36 4.52 3.17
C VAL A 84 -1.13 5.69 4.13
N VAL A 85 0.07 6.28 4.07
CA VAL A 85 0.38 7.53 4.75
C VAL A 85 0.60 8.62 3.72
N TYR A 86 -0.22 9.66 3.78
CA TYR A 86 -0.14 10.83 2.89
C TYR A 86 0.97 11.79 3.32
N SER A 87 1.58 12.49 2.36
CA SER A 87 2.28 13.73 2.63
C SER A 87 1.28 14.81 3.08
N GLU A 88 1.76 15.90 3.65
CA GLU A 88 0.87 17.04 3.96
C GLU A 88 0.24 17.59 2.69
N GLU A 89 1.03 17.71 1.62
CA GLU A 89 0.58 18.18 0.31
C GLU A 89 -0.52 17.28 -0.27
N LEU A 90 -0.34 15.96 -0.22
CA LEU A 90 -1.36 15.01 -0.67
C LEU A 90 -2.61 15.09 0.20
N ALA A 91 -2.47 15.22 1.52
CA ALA A 91 -3.61 15.32 2.42
C ALA A 91 -4.45 16.58 2.13
N ILE A 92 -3.79 17.69 1.78
CA ILE A 92 -4.46 18.93 1.33
C ILE A 92 -5.18 18.68 -0.01
N ALA A 93 -4.51 18.07 -0.98
CA ALA A 93 -5.10 17.76 -2.29
C ALA A 93 -6.33 16.82 -2.18
N MET A 94 -6.33 15.93 -1.20
CA MET A 94 -7.43 15.00 -0.92
C MET A 94 -8.55 15.61 -0.06
N SER A 95 -8.41 16.87 0.38
CA SER A 95 -9.42 17.53 1.20
C SER A 95 -10.73 17.71 0.43
N GLY A 96 -11.82 17.18 0.96
CA GLY A 96 -13.14 17.25 0.32
C GLY A 96 -13.38 16.22 -0.79
N ALA A 97 -12.43 15.32 -1.06
CA ALA A 97 -12.61 14.24 -2.03
C ALA A 97 -13.76 13.31 -1.62
N THR A 98 -14.65 13.01 -2.55
CA THR A 98 -15.80 12.09 -2.34
C THR A 98 -15.42 10.62 -2.49
N ARG A 99 -14.28 10.32 -3.15
CA ARG A 99 -13.69 8.99 -3.31
C ARG A 99 -12.27 8.99 -2.77
N SER A 100 -11.88 7.98 -2.02
CA SER A 100 -10.53 7.86 -1.47
C SER A 100 -9.55 7.31 -2.51
N LEU A 101 -9.42 8.02 -3.64
CA LEU A 101 -8.54 7.67 -4.76
C LEU A 101 -7.49 8.75 -4.97
N VAL A 102 -6.22 8.37 -4.86
CA VAL A 102 -5.06 9.20 -5.21
C VAL A 102 -4.82 9.09 -6.71
N PHE A 103 -5.15 10.14 -7.46
CA PHE A 103 -4.97 10.19 -8.90
C PHE A 103 -3.51 10.32 -9.32
N MET A 104 -3.20 10.04 -10.60
CA MET A 104 -1.82 10.07 -11.13
C MET A 104 -1.20 11.48 -11.14
N ASP A 105 -2.00 12.53 -11.25
CA ASP A 105 -1.59 13.94 -11.24
C ASP A 105 -1.43 14.52 -9.83
N MET A 106 -1.83 13.78 -8.79
CA MET A 106 -1.63 14.16 -7.39
C MET A 106 -0.23 13.78 -6.90
N PRO A 107 0.28 14.42 -5.83
CA PRO A 107 1.50 13.97 -5.16
C PRO A 107 1.40 12.50 -4.75
N PRO A 108 2.50 11.71 -4.84
CA PRO A 108 2.47 10.33 -4.38
C PRO A 108 2.32 10.24 -2.84
N PRO A 109 1.75 9.16 -2.32
CA PRO A 109 1.84 8.84 -0.90
C PRO A 109 3.30 8.79 -0.41
N LEU A 110 3.52 9.10 0.88
CA LEU A 110 4.83 8.92 1.52
C LEU A 110 5.13 7.44 1.74
N LEU A 111 4.16 6.72 2.27
CA LEU A 111 4.29 5.31 2.63
C LEU A 111 3.07 4.55 2.17
N VAL A 112 3.32 3.38 1.62
CA VAL A 112 2.32 2.34 1.35
C VAL A 112 2.71 1.07 2.08
N VAL A 113 1.74 0.40 2.70
CA VAL A 113 1.95 -0.89 3.38
C VAL A 113 0.98 -1.91 2.81
N GLU A 114 1.51 -3.08 2.48
CA GLU A 114 0.75 -4.27 2.11
C GLU A 114 1.02 -5.38 3.13
N VAL A 115 -0.02 -6.03 3.59
CA VAL A 115 0.07 -7.23 4.44
C VAL A 115 -0.24 -8.45 3.58
N VAL A 116 0.74 -9.33 3.44
CA VAL A 116 0.66 -10.47 2.51
C VAL A 116 -0.48 -11.41 2.89
N SER A 117 -1.38 -11.65 1.95
CA SER A 117 -2.39 -12.69 2.04
C SER A 117 -1.90 -13.99 1.41
N PRO A 118 -2.40 -15.17 1.84
CA PRO A 118 -2.07 -16.45 1.20
C PRO A 118 -2.25 -16.39 -0.32
N ASN A 119 -1.25 -16.87 -1.05
CA ASN A 119 -1.20 -16.92 -2.53
C ASN A 119 -1.08 -15.58 -3.27
N GLN A 120 -0.88 -14.45 -2.58
CA GLN A 120 -0.71 -13.14 -3.21
C GLN A 120 0.72 -12.57 -3.14
N ALA A 121 1.64 -13.23 -2.43
CA ALA A 121 3.00 -12.74 -2.22
C ALA A 121 3.72 -12.32 -3.53
N SER A 122 3.57 -13.08 -4.63
CA SER A 122 4.21 -12.73 -5.90
C SER A 122 3.70 -11.41 -6.50
N ARG A 123 2.45 -11.02 -6.24
CA ARG A 123 1.89 -9.74 -6.69
C ARG A 123 2.53 -8.58 -5.93
N ASP A 124 2.62 -8.69 -4.61
CA ASP A 124 3.17 -7.63 -3.75
C ASP A 124 4.67 -7.45 -3.98
N TYR A 125 5.44 -8.55 -4.01
CA TYR A 125 6.90 -8.51 -4.18
C TYR A 125 7.38 -8.17 -5.61
N ARG A 126 6.55 -8.33 -6.64
CA ARG A 126 6.95 -8.11 -8.04
C ARG A 126 6.20 -6.95 -8.67
N TYR A 127 4.86 -7.11 -8.86
CA TYR A 127 4.08 -6.15 -9.65
C TYR A 127 3.89 -4.83 -8.90
N LYS A 128 3.34 -4.87 -7.67
CA LYS A 128 3.12 -3.67 -6.88
C LYS A 128 4.43 -2.94 -6.56
N ARG A 129 5.52 -3.67 -6.29
CA ARG A 129 6.85 -3.08 -6.08
C ARG A 129 7.27 -2.19 -7.26
N SER A 130 7.15 -2.68 -8.50
CA SER A 130 7.54 -1.91 -9.69
C SER A 130 6.59 -0.74 -9.96
N GLU A 131 5.30 -0.93 -9.74
CA GLU A 131 4.29 0.10 -9.93
C GLU A 131 4.42 1.24 -8.91
N TYR A 132 4.64 0.92 -7.63
CA TYR A 132 4.86 1.90 -6.58
C TYR A 132 6.19 2.65 -6.75
N ALA A 133 7.25 1.98 -7.22
CA ALA A 133 8.50 2.64 -7.57
C ALA A 133 8.30 3.64 -8.72
N ALA A 134 7.62 3.22 -9.80
CA ALA A 134 7.31 4.09 -10.94
C ALA A 134 6.39 5.26 -10.56
N ARG A 135 5.53 5.09 -9.54
CA ARG A 135 4.68 6.13 -8.99
C ARG A 135 5.46 7.15 -8.15
N GLY A 136 6.69 6.82 -7.73
CA GLY A 136 7.52 7.67 -6.87
C GLY A 136 7.09 7.64 -5.41
N ILE A 137 6.47 6.55 -4.94
CA ILE A 137 6.13 6.37 -3.52
C ILE A 137 7.42 6.21 -2.74
N ALA A 138 7.66 7.10 -1.78
CA ALA A 138 8.97 7.23 -1.15
C ALA A 138 9.35 5.99 -0.31
N GLU A 139 8.37 5.31 0.29
CA GLU A 139 8.61 4.09 1.04
C GLU A 139 7.47 3.09 0.85
N TYR A 140 7.82 1.81 0.66
CA TYR A 140 6.87 0.72 0.53
C TYR A 140 7.22 -0.41 1.50
N TRP A 141 6.25 -0.87 2.28
CA TRP A 141 6.44 -1.98 3.20
C TRP A 141 5.64 -3.19 2.78
N ILE A 142 6.27 -4.36 2.82
CA ILE A 142 5.60 -5.65 2.76
C ILE A 142 5.72 -6.30 4.13
N VAL A 143 4.59 -6.46 4.80
CA VAL A 143 4.48 -7.23 6.04
C VAL A 143 4.00 -8.63 5.69
N ASP A 144 4.84 -9.61 5.89
CA ASP A 144 4.56 -11.00 5.53
C ASP A 144 4.44 -11.88 6.80
N PRO A 145 3.20 -12.07 7.30
CA PRO A 145 2.98 -12.89 8.50
C PRO A 145 3.24 -14.38 8.24
N ILE A 146 3.22 -14.83 6.99
CA ILE A 146 3.47 -16.23 6.62
C ILE A 146 4.97 -16.52 6.66
N ALA A 147 5.78 -15.64 6.04
CA ALA A 147 7.23 -15.75 6.06
C ALA A 147 7.87 -15.12 7.31
N GLN A 148 7.08 -14.56 8.24
CA GLN A 148 7.50 -13.93 9.48
C GLN A 148 8.58 -12.86 9.28
N LYS A 149 8.38 -11.97 8.31
CA LYS A 149 9.32 -10.89 7.97
C LYS A 149 8.60 -9.61 7.59
N VAL A 150 9.32 -8.51 7.72
CA VAL A 150 8.92 -7.20 7.19
C VAL A 150 10.01 -6.74 6.22
N THR A 151 9.62 -6.39 4.99
CA THR A 151 10.53 -5.85 4.00
C THR A 151 10.18 -4.38 3.75
N VAL A 152 11.15 -3.51 3.94
CA VAL A 152 11.05 -2.07 3.68
C VAL A 152 11.79 -1.79 2.37
N PHE A 153 11.11 -1.09 1.49
CA PHE A 153 11.63 -0.61 0.22
C PHE A 153 11.72 0.91 0.26
N GLU A 154 12.93 1.45 0.18
CA GLU A 154 13.20 2.89 0.08
C GLU A 154 13.37 3.28 -1.40
N TRP A 155 12.66 4.31 -1.84
CA TRP A 155 12.79 4.82 -3.19
C TRP A 155 14.07 5.66 -3.35
N VAL A 156 14.96 5.20 -4.22
CA VAL A 156 16.25 5.85 -4.52
C VAL A 156 16.41 5.92 -6.04
N GLU A 157 16.49 7.13 -6.58
CA GLU A 157 16.78 7.39 -8.00
C GLU A 157 15.92 6.57 -9.00
N GLY A 158 14.63 6.36 -8.69
CA GLY A 158 13.71 5.64 -9.58
C GLY A 158 13.52 4.16 -9.26
N PHE A 159 14.26 3.60 -8.32
CA PHE A 159 14.20 2.20 -7.93
C PHE A 159 14.00 2.04 -6.42
N TYR A 160 13.56 0.85 -6.02
CA TYR A 160 13.53 0.50 -4.61
C TYR A 160 14.77 -0.26 -4.18
N GLU A 161 15.47 0.29 -3.18
CA GLU A 161 16.43 -0.45 -2.35
C GLU A 161 15.66 -1.17 -1.25
N GLU A 162 15.98 -2.45 -1.00
CA GLU A 162 15.22 -3.27 -0.06
C GLU A 162 16.04 -3.66 1.16
N LYS A 163 15.38 -3.68 2.31
CA LYS A 163 15.91 -4.24 3.54
C LYS A 163 14.86 -5.08 4.25
N THR A 164 15.22 -6.32 4.59
CA THR A 164 14.33 -7.25 5.27
C THR A 164 14.69 -7.36 6.75
N TYR A 165 13.66 -7.41 7.60
CA TYR A 165 13.76 -7.48 9.04
C TYR A 165 12.97 -8.70 9.56
N VAL A 166 13.54 -9.40 10.55
CA VAL A 166 12.95 -10.57 11.18
C VAL A 166 13.13 -10.50 12.72
N GLY A 167 12.24 -11.13 13.47
CA GLY A 167 12.31 -11.19 14.92
C GLY A 167 12.44 -9.81 15.57
N ASP A 168 13.34 -9.66 16.53
CA ASP A 168 13.55 -8.42 17.28
C ASP A 168 14.40 -7.36 16.54
N GLN A 169 14.64 -7.53 15.24
CA GLN A 169 15.33 -6.52 14.46
C GLN A 169 14.46 -5.26 14.35
N ALA A 170 15.03 -4.12 14.75
CA ALA A 170 14.37 -2.83 14.65
C ALA A 170 14.25 -2.37 13.19
N ILE A 171 13.04 -1.97 12.82
CA ILE A 171 12.76 -1.43 11.48
C ILE A 171 13.41 -0.06 11.34
N ALA A 172 14.23 0.12 10.33
CA ALA A 172 14.69 1.43 9.92
C ALA A 172 13.77 1.95 8.81
N SER A 173 13.18 3.11 9.04
CA SER A 173 12.35 3.81 8.07
C SER A 173 12.90 5.21 7.83
N PRO A 174 13.42 5.48 6.62
CA PRO A 174 13.87 6.80 6.23
C PRO A 174 12.80 7.90 6.36
N ILE A 175 11.55 7.57 6.08
CA ILE A 175 10.44 8.53 6.19
C ILE A 175 10.21 8.95 7.63
N PHE A 176 10.19 8.02 8.58
CA PHE A 176 10.03 8.36 9.98
C PHE A 176 11.21 9.19 10.48
N ALA A 177 12.42 8.84 10.09
CA ALA A 177 13.61 9.59 10.50
C ALA A 177 13.69 10.99 9.87
N LYS A 178 13.45 11.11 8.56
CA LYS A 178 13.71 12.34 7.79
C LYS A 178 12.51 13.29 7.73
N VAL A 179 11.28 12.76 7.67
CA VAL A 179 10.08 13.54 7.38
C VAL A 179 9.22 13.74 8.63
N LEU A 180 9.17 12.75 9.49
CA LEU A 180 8.32 12.78 10.69
C LEU A 180 9.11 13.09 11.96
N PHE A 181 10.44 13.23 11.85
CA PHE A 181 11.35 13.54 12.98
C PHE A 181 11.15 12.60 14.18
N ALA A 182 10.67 11.38 13.93
CA ALA A 182 10.38 10.37 14.93
C ALA A 182 11.29 9.16 14.74
N ASN A 183 11.88 8.67 15.82
CA ASN A 183 12.53 7.37 15.79
C ASN A 183 11.47 6.27 15.79
N LEU A 184 11.55 5.39 14.80
CA LEU A 184 10.71 4.20 14.77
C LEU A 184 11.35 3.13 15.67
N GLU A 185 10.90 3.05 16.91
CA GLU A 185 11.28 1.99 17.85
C GLU A 185 10.31 0.82 17.68
N LEU A 186 10.35 0.15 16.56
CA LEU A 186 9.42 -0.91 16.18
C LEU A 186 10.20 -2.07 15.58
N THR A 187 9.97 -3.27 16.09
CA THR A 187 10.59 -4.49 15.59
C THR A 187 9.67 -5.25 14.63
N ALA A 188 10.25 -6.14 13.82
CA ALA A 188 9.46 -7.02 12.96
C ALA A 188 8.52 -7.92 13.77
N ALA A 189 8.97 -8.44 14.91
CA ALA A 189 8.16 -9.28 15.81
C ALA A 189 6.94 -8.52 16.37
N GLU A 190 7.11 -7.24 16.74
CA GLU A 190 5.99 -6.42 17.22
C GLU A 190 4.95 -6.16 16.13
N ILE A 191 5.37 -5.87 14.90
CA ILE A 191 4.46 -5.71 13.75
C ILE A 191 3.69 -7.00 13.49
N LEU A 192 4.41 -8.12 13.45
CA LEU A 192 3.85 -9.44 13.18
C LEU A 192 3.06 -10.01 14.37
N GLN A 193 3.07 -9.31 15.52
CA GLN A 193 2.41 -9.71 16.76
C GLN A 193 2.80 -11.13 17.20
N ILE A 194 4.07 -11.48 17.02
CA ILE A 194 4.63 -12.76 17.47
C ILE A 194 4.72 -12.70 19.00
N PRO A 195 4.13 -13.66 19.74
CA PRO A 195 4.26 -13.72 21.19
C PRO A 195 5.75 -13.78 21.58
N LYS A 196 6.16 -12.94 22.54
CA LYS A 196 7.49 -13.07 23.15
C LYS A 196 7.44 -14.28 24.09
N ASN A 197 8.26 -15.29 23.83
CA ASN A 197 8.45 -16.43 24.72
C ASN A 197 9.17 -16.00 26.01
#